data_291527a55eb5e39d1adf059384320da0
#
_entry.id   291527a55eb5e39d1adf059384320da0
#
_cell.length_a   1.000
_cell.length_b   1.000
_cell.length_c   1.000
_cell.angle_alpha   90.00
_cell.angle_beta   90.00
_cell.angle_gamma   90.00
#
_symmetry.space_group_name_H-M   'P 1'
#
loop_
_entity.id
_entity.type
_entity.pdbx_description
1 polymer ?
#
loop_
_entity_poly.entity_id
_entity_poly.type
_entity_poly.pdbx_seq_one_letter_code
_entity_poly.pdbx_strand_id
1 'polypeptide(L)'
;MKKAVFVTGATVGSGLACARRFAKEGYDVFITSRNAEHAEKAAKSVAEEFGVFAKGYGLSVGDESKVIDVFKDIDNCGRFVETVVLNAANMGFGTDPAKGMDFFTVPVEEFRGVFETNLVWNFTIVRQAAIRMREHHKGAIVFISSNTAYRAIPNRSAYSASKGGINAMSRAFAIDLGPFGIRSNVVLPGTIKTQRWVEMGSKQIVNGTLTPIGDISDFDDIANAAWYLGSDESKNVTGTEITVDGGMSVQLYPQLLNELKRKAMQEN
;
A
#
# COMPACT_ATOMS: atom_id res chain seq x y z
N MET A 1 -10.50 21.35 11.81
CA MET A 1 -9.06 20.90 11.78
C MET A 1 -8.64 20.74 10.34
N LYS A 2 -7.37 20.93 10.03
CA LYS A 2 -6.84 20.69 8.69
C LYS A 2 -6.73 19.18 8.43
N LYS A 3 -7.14 18.77 7.22
CA LYS A 3 -7.12 17.36 6.81
C LYS A 3 -5.68 16.86 6.69
N ALA A 4 -5.45 15.65 7.11
CA ALA A 4 -4.16 15.00 6.98
C ALA A 4 -4.28 13.56 6.49
N VAL A 5 -3.21 13.09 5.86
CA VAL A 5 -3.01 11.68 5.53
C VAL A 5 -1.89 11.08 6.38
N PHE A 6 -2.11 9.86 6.83
CA PHE A 6 -1.09 9.06 7.51
C PHE A 6 -0.68 7.91 6.59
N VAL A 7 0.61 7.85 6.23
CA VAL A 7 1.12 6.87 5.26
C VAL A 7 2.21 6.02 5.88
N THR A 8 2.03 4.70 5.89
CA THR A 8 3.03 3.77 6.43
C THR A 8 4.05 3.36 5.39
N GLY A 9 5.33 3.24 5.81
CA GLY A 9 6.41 2.83 4.90
C GLY A 9 6.62 3.82 3.74
N ALA A 10 6.57 5.12 4.02
CA ALA A 10 6.48 6.16 3.00
C ALA A 10 7.79 6.96 2.79
N THR A 11 8.94 6.34 3.03
CA THR A 11 10.24 6.98 2.76
C THR A 11 10.70 6.86 1.32
N VAL A 12 10.18 5.88 0.59
CA VAL A 12 10.50 5.60 -0.83
C VAL A 12 9.32 4.90 -1.50
N GLY A 13 9.38 4.79 -2.83
CA GLY A 13 8.45 3.97 -3.62
C GLY A 13 6.99 4.41 -3.53
N SER A 14 6.06 3.46 -3.60
CA SER A 14 4.61 3.72 -3.63
C SER A 14 4.13 4.50 -2.40
N GLY A 15 4.70 4.26 -1.22
CA GLY A 15 4.34 5.00 0.00
C GLY A 15 4.69 6.47 -0.10
N LEU A 16 5.89 6.81 -0.59
CA LEU A 16 6.29 8.20 -0.81
C LEU A 16 5.46 8.85 -1.91
N ALA A 17 5.18 8.13 -2.99
CA ALA A 17 4.31 8.63 -4.07
C ALA A 17 2.90 8.93 -3.54
N CYS A 18 2.32 8.06 -2.70
CA CYS A 18 1.04 8.33 -2.03
C CYS A 18 1.13 9.60 -1.16
N ALA A 19 2.16 9.74 -0.32
CA ALA A 19 2.36 10.91 0.52
C ALA A 19 2.40 12.21 -0.32
N ARG A 20 3.17 12.21 -1.43
CA ARG A 20 3.28 13.33 -2.38
C ARG A 20 1.95 13.62 -3.08
N ARG A 21 1.21 12.58 -3.48
CA ARG A 21 -0.07 12.74 -4.15
C ARG A 21 -1.10 13.44 -3.26
N PHE A 22 -1.19 13.06 -1.99
CA PHE A 22 -2.05 13.72 -1.02
C PHE A 22 -1.57 15.15 -0.69
N ALA A 23 -0.25 15.36 -0.55
CA ALA A 23 0.32 16.68 -0.33
C ALA A 23 0.00 17.66 -1.46
N LYS A 24 0.05 17.20 -2.72
CA LYS A 24 -0.32 17.98 -3.91
C LYS A 24 -1.75 18.49 -3.86
N GLU A 25 -2.64 17.76 -3.20
CA GLU A 25 -4.05 18.14 -2.99
C GLU A 25 -4.28 18.92 -1.67
N GLY A 26 -3.19 19.37 -1.03
CA GLY A 26 -3.22 20.23 0.14
C GLY A 26 -3.45 19.53 1.47
N TYR A 27 -3.36 18.19 1.53
CA TYR A 27 -3.36 17.46 2.81
C TYR A 27 -2.04 17.68 3.54
N ASP A 28 -2.11 17.83 4.86
CA ASP A 28 -0.93 17.67 5.71
C ASP A 28 -0.55 16.19 5.77
N VAL A 29 0.74 15.86 5.94
CA VAL A 29 1.24 14.51 5.72
C VAL A 29 2.01 13.97 6.93
N PHE A 30 1.64 12.78 7.37
CA PHE A 30 2.37 12.03 8.39
C PHE A 30 2.98 10.78 7.76
N ILE A 31 4.31 10.67 7.83
CA ILE A 31 5.08 9.58 7.23
C ILE A 31 5.64 8.69 8.32
N THR A 32 5.53 7.37 8.16
CA THR A 32 6.21 6.44 9.06
C THR A 32 7.19 5.54 8.37
N SER A 33 8.23 5.18 9.09
CA SER A 33 9.20 4.15 8.72
C SER A 33 9.83 3.55 9.98
N ARG A 34 10.56 2.44 9.85
CA ARG A 34 11.33 1.86 10.96
C ARG A 34 12.45 2.79 11.45
N ASN A 35 13.02 3.58 10.55
CA ASN A 35 14.04 4.59 10.84
C ASN A 35 13.41 5.98 10.92
N ALA A 36 13.49 6.62 12.09
CA ALA A 36 12.91 7.95 12.33
C ALA A 36 13.54 9.05 11.46
N GLU A 37 14.86 9.01 11.26
CA GLU A 37 15.57 10.00 10.46
C GLU A 37 15.16 9.95 8.99
N HIS A 38 14.99 8.73 8.46
CA HIS A 38 14.49 8.56 7.09
C HIS A 38 13.05 9.05 6.93
N ALA A 39 12.19 8.81 7.93
CA ALA A 39 10.82 9.30 7.92
C ALA A 39 10.79 10.84 7.96
N GLU A 40 11.59 11.45 8.82
CA GLU A 40 11.66 12.91 8.95
C GLU A 40 12.23 13.56 7.68
N LYS A 41 13.29 12.99 7.11
CA LYS A 41 13.86 13.47 5.84
C LYS A 41 12.85 13.42 4.70
N ALA A 42 12.06 12.35 4.60
CA ALA A 42 11.02 12.23 3.58
C ALA A 42 9.88 13.25 3.84
N ALA A 43 9.45 13.41 5.08
CA ALA A 43 8.43 14.39 5.45
C ALA A 43 8.88 15.82 5.11
N LYS A 44 10.11 16.18 5.46
CA LYS A 44 10.69 17.49 5.13
C LYS A 44 10.71 17.75 3.63
N SER A 45 11.12 16.77 2.82
CA SER A 45 11.11 16.89 1.36
C SER A 45 9.70 17.13 0.80
N VAL A 46 8.68 16.43 1.34
CA VAL A 46 7.28 16.62 0.95
C VAL A 46 6.78 18.01 1.36
N ALA A 47 7.11 18.46 2.58
CA ALA A 47 6.73 19.79 3.07
C ALA A 47 7.31 20.91 2.20
N GLU A 48 8.60 20.83 1.87
CA GLU A 48 9.30 21.81 1.04
C GLU A 48 8.75 21.87 -0.40
N GLU A 49 8.41 20.71 -0.97
CA GLU A 49 7.93 20.64 -2.35
C GLU A 49 6.49 21.15 -2.52
N PHE A 50 5.60 20.85 -1.55
CA PHE A 50 4.17 21.13 -1.70
C PHE A 50 3.65 22.25 -0.79
N GLY A 51 4.48 22.80 0.10
CA GLY A 51 4.05 23.87 1.02
C GLY A 51 3.03 23.41 2.07
N VAL A 52 3.03 22.13 2.43
CA VAL A 52 2.15 21.56 3.45
C VAL A 52 2.93 21.27 4.73
N PHE A 53 2.21 21.06 5.85
CA PHE A 53 2.84 20.51 7.03
C PHE A 53 3.10 19.01 6.81
N ALA A 54 4.32 18.57 7.10
CA ALA A 54 4.63 17.15 7.12
C ALA A 54 5.53 16.79 8.30
N LYS A 55 5.32 15.61 8.89
CA LYS A 55 6.10 15.10 10.00
C LYS A 55 6.37 13.61 9.87
N GLY A 56 7.59 13.21 10.17
CA GLY A 56 8.04 11.81 10.12
C GLY A 56 8.07 11.15 11.49
N TYR A 57 7.76 9.86 11.55
CA TYR A 57 7.85 9.07 12.78
C TYR A 57 8.56 7.75 12.56
N GLY A 58 9.41 7.37 13.52
CA GLY A 58 9.95 6.02 13.59
C GLY A 58 8.95 5.10 14.28
N LEU A 59 8.44 4.11 13.54
CA LEU A 59 7.53 3.09 14.08
C LEU A 59 8.03 1.69 13.70
N SER A 60 8.25 0.87 14.71
CA SER A 60 8.58 -0.56 14.55
C SER A 60 7.35 -1.42 14.76
N VAL A 61 7.24 -2.49 13.98
CA VAL A 61 6.15 -3.49 14.13
C VAL A 61 6.14 -4.04 15.55
N GLY A 62 4.95 -4.17 16.14
CA GLY A 62 4.75 -4.68 17.49
C GLY A 62 4.80 -3.62 18.60
N ASP A 63 5.21 -2.39 18.32
CA ASP A 63 5.23 -1.29 19.31
C ASP A 63 3.90 -0.52 19.32
N GLU A 64 2.87 -1.15 19.90
CA GLU A 64 1.54 -0.57 19.98
C GLU A 64 1.51 0.73 20.81
N SER A 65 2.31 0.81 21.88
CA SER A 65 2.37 2.00 22.75
C SER A 65 2.84 3.21 21.96
N LYS A 66 3.83 3.03 21.12
CA LYS A 66 4.35 4.10 20.27
C LYS A 66 3.36 4.55 19.20
N VAL A 67 2.53 3.64 18.67
CA VAL A 67 1.43 4.04 17.76
C VAL A 67 0.45 4.96 18.47
N ILE A 68 0.06 4.62 19.70
CA ILE A 68 -0.80 5.46 20.54
C ILE A 68 -0.19 6.84 20.73
N ASP A 69 1.09 6.91 21.07
CA ASP A 69 1.77 8.19 21.32
C ASP A 69 1.92 9.02 20.05
N VAL A 70 2.17 8.39 18.89
CA VAL A 70 2.20 9.08 17.60
C VAL A 70 0.84 9.72 17.30
N PHE A 71 -0.26 9.01 17.48
CA PHE A 71 -1.58 9.57 17.23
C PHE A 71 -1.96 10.68 18.22
N LYS A 72 -1.54 10.59 19.50
CA LYS A 72 -1.66 11.69 20.46
C LYS A 72 -0.86 12.93 20.04
N ASP A 73 0.35 12.74 19.53
CA ASP A 73 1.18 13.83 19.02
C ASP A 73 0.55 14.49 17.79
N ILE A 74 -0.07 13.72 16.90
CA ILE A 74 -0.85 14.22 15.77
C ILE A 74 -2.04 15.06 16.24
N ASP A 75 -2.77 14.60 17.26
CA ASP A 75 -3.88 15.36 17.87
C ASP A 75 -3.37 16.70 18.43
N ASN A 76 -2.23 16.71 19.12
CA ASN A 76 -1.59 17.90 19.65
C ASN A 76 -1.14 18.88 18.54
N CYS A 77 -0.85 18.39 17.33
CA CYS A 77 -0.58 19.25 16.18
C CYS A 77 -1.85 19.92 15.62
N GLY A 78 -3.04 19.62 16.14
CA GLY A 78 -4.31 20.20 15.70
C GLY A 78 -4.74 19.71 14.30
N ARG A 79 -4.31 18.51 13.88
CA ARG A 79 -4.64 17.91 12.59
C ARG A 79 -5.60 16.76 12.77
N PHE A 80 -6.39 16.51 11.72
CA PHE A 80 -7.29 15.38 11.64
C PHE A 80 -6.81 14.42 10.55
N VAL A 81 -6.40 13.22 10.96
CA VAL A 81 -6.07 12.14 10.03
C VAL A 81 -7.37 11.64 9.39
N GLU A 82 -7.73 12.22 8.26
CA GLU A 82 -8.92 11.84 7.48
C GLU A 82 -8.65 10.57 6.68
N THR A 83 -7.39 10.34 6.28
CA THR A 83 -7.03 9.17 5.46
C THR A 83 -5.82 8.45 6.02
N VAL A 84 -5.89 7.13 6.07
CA VAL A 84 -4.74 6.25 6.36
C VAL A 84 -4.43 5.41 5.13
N VAL A 85 -3.18 5.46 4.66
CA VAL A 85 -2.66 4.60 3.59
C VAL A 85 -1.70 3.57 4.18
N LEU A 86 -2.10 2.32 4.18
CA LEU A 86 -1.36 1.20 4.74
C LEU A 86 -0.52 0.53 3.65
N ASN A 87 0.68 1.08 3.46
CA ASN A 87 1.60 0.66 2.41
C ASN A 87 2.77 -0.21 2.93
N ALA A 88 3.18 -0.04 4.18
CA ALA A 88 4.25 -0.84 4.76
C ALA A 88 3.92 -2.34 4.70
N ALA A 89 4.86 -3.15 4.23
CA ALA A 89 4.66 -4.60 4.13
C ALA A 89 5.98 -5.37 4.31
N ASN A 90 5.87 -6.55 4.92
CA ASN A 90 6.87 -7.59 4.83
C ASN A 90 6.59 -8.40 3.55
N MET A 91 7.52 -8.41 2.62
CA MET A 91 7.38 -9.02 1.31
C MET A 91 7.57 -10.55 1.32
N GLY A 92 7.89 -11.14 2.47
CA GLY A 92 8.10 -12.57 2.61
C GLY A 92 9.29 -13.09 1.80
N PHE A 93 10.39 -12.34 1.78
CA PHE A 93 11.62 -12.79 1.10
C PHE A 93 12.45 -13.75 1.96
N GLY A 94 12.13 -13.87 3.25
CA GLY A 94 12.93 -14.63 4.20
C GLY A 94 14.30 -14.00 4.47
N THR A 95 15.21 -14.79 5.00
CA THR A 95 16.60 -14.38 5.27
C THR A 95 17.45 -14.30 4.00
N ASP A 96 17.08 -15.05 2.95
CA ASP A 96 17.73 -15.00 1.63
C ASP A 96 16.71 -14.51 0.57
N PRO A 97 16.73 -13.22 0.20
CA PRO A 97 15.81 -12.66 -0.76
C PRO A 97 15.84 -13.31 -2.15
N ALA A 98 16.94 -13.96 -2.54
CA ALA A 98 17.05 -14.64 -3.83
C ALA A 98 16.26 -15.96 -3.85
N LYS A 99 16.18 -16.66 -2.71
CA LYS A 99 15.45 -17.93 -2.56
C LYS A 99 14.00 -17.75 -2.16
N GLY A 100 13.68 -16.63 -1.49
CA GLY A 100 12.38 -16.45 -0.87
C GLY A 100 12.18 -17.35 0.34
N MET A 101 10.92 -17.67 0.65
CA MET A 101 10.56 -18.61 1.72
C MET A 101 10.25 -19.97 1.10
N ASP A 102 11.26 -20.84 0.98
CA ASP A 102 11.08 -22.22 0.53
C ASP A 102 10.08 -22.95 1.44
N PHE A 103 9.08 -23.58 0.85
CA PHE A 103 7.97 -24.20 1.59
C PHE A 103 8.43 -25.27 2.58
N PHE A 104 9.46 -26.05 2.23
CA PHE A 104 9.92 -27.17 3.05
C PHE A 104 10.88 -26.77 4.18
N THR A 105 11.46 -25.57 4.10
CA THR A 105 12.54 -25.15 5.01
C THR A 105 12.26 -23.83 5.72
N VAL A 106 11.21 -23.08 5.33
CA VAL A 106 10.87 -21.78 5.94
C VAL A 106 10.54 -21.96 7.43
N PRO A 107 11.22 -21.23 8.33
CA PRO A 107 10.86 -21.25 9.74
C PRO A 107 9.45 -20.69 9.97
N VAL A 108 8.68 -21.29 10.85
CA VAL A 108 7.32 -20.81 11.18
C VAL A 108 7.35 -19.37 11.70
N GLU A 109 8.41 -18.95 12.36
CA GLU A 109 8.56 -17.58 12.87
C GLU A 109 8.70 -16.54 11.73
N GLU A 110 9.35 -16.88 10.63
CA GLU A 110 9.38 -16.00 9.44
C GLU A 110 8.00 -15.90 8.82
N PHE A 111 7.24 -16.99 8.75
CA PHE A 111 5.85 -17.00 8.32
C PHE A 111 4.99 -16.08 9.21
N ARG A 112 5.08 -16.22 10.53
CA ARG A 112 4.38 -15.37 11.51
C ARG A 112 4.76 -13.91 11.36
N GLY A 113 6.03 -13.58 11.15
CA GLY A 113 6.51 -12.22 10.98
C GLY A 113 5.88 -11.48 9.79
N VAL A 114 5.50 -12.22 8.73
CA VAL A 114 4.74 -11.63 7.61
C VAL A 114 3.34 -11.25 8.03
N PHE A 115 2.64 -12.12 8.78
CA PHE A 115 1.29 -11.85 9.28
C PHE A 115 1.30 -10.72 10.31
N GLU A 116 2.28 -10.71 11.20
CA GLU A 116 2.44 -9.65 12.19
C GLU A 116 2.55 -8.28 11.51
N THR A 117 3.42 -8.17 10.50
CA THR A 117 3.61 -6.91 9.78
C THR A 117 2.41 -6.53 8.93
N ASN A 118 1.87 -7.49 8.16
CA ASN A 118 0.92 -7.16 7.11
C ASN A 118 -0.55 -7.12 7.59
N LEU A 119 -0.86 -7.77 8.70
CA LEU A 119 -2.22 -7.83 9.24
C LEU A 119 -2.32 -7.18 10.63
N VAL A 120 -1.63 -7.74 11.62
CA VAL A 120 -1.77 -7.29 13.02
C VAL A 120 -1.35 -5.85 13.18
N TRP A 121 -0.21 -5.48 12.61
CA TRP A 121 0.30 -4.11 12.64
C TRP A 121 -0.62 -3.12 11.93
N ASN A 122 -1.17 -3.49 10.79
CA ASN A 122 -2.15 -2.66 10.09
C ASN A 122 -3.42 -2.47 10.91
N PHE A 123 -3.93 -3.53 11.57
CA PHE A 123 -5.07 -3.42 12.47
C PHE A 123 -4.79 -2.44 13.63
N THR A 124 -3.60 -2.51 14.24
CA THR A 124 -3.20 -1.62 15.34
C THR A 124 -3.24 -0.15 14.92
N ILE A 125 -2.72 0.18 13.73
CA ILE A 125 -2.73 1.54 13.19
C ILE A 125 -4.16 2.00 12.87
N VAL A 126 -4.93 1.15 12.17
CA VAL A 126 -6.33 1.45 11.81
C VAL A 126 -7.17 1.71 13.05
N ARG A 127 -7.01 0.91 14.11
CA ARG A 127 -7.75 1.09 15.35
C ARG A 127 -7.53 2.49 15.94
N GLN A 128 -6.28 2.99 15.97
CA GLN A 128 -5.97 4.33 16.49
C GLN A 128 -6.53 5.45 15.60
N ALA A 129 -6.49 5.29 14.29
CA ALA A 129 -7.10 6.23 13.36
C ALA A 129 -8.63 6.21 13.47
N ALA A 130 -9.25 5.02 13.48
CA ALA A 130 -10.70 4.85 13.50
C ALA A 130 -11.36 5.42 14.78
N ILE A 131 -10.68 5.36 15.94
CA ILE A 131 -11.15 5.99 17.17
C ILE A 131 -11.40 7.49 16.92
N ARG A 132 -10.50 8.17 16.24
CA ARG A 132 -10.58 9.61 15.93
C ARG A 132 -11.53 9.90 14.78
N MET A 133 -11.48 9.10 13.73
CA MET A 133 -12.38 9.21 12.58
C MET A 133 -13.84 9.09 12.99
N ARG A 134 -14.15 8.21 13.96
CA ARG A 134 -15.50 8.04 14.51
C ARG A 134 -16.06 9.31 15.12
N GLU A 135 -15.24 10.10 15.85
CA GLU A 135 -15.66 11.36 16.45
C GLU A 135 -16.02 12.42 15.42
N HIS A 136 -15.42 12.33 14.23
CA HIS A 136 -15.69 13.24 13.11
C HIS A 136 -16.72 12.70 12.12
N HIS A 137 -17.23 11.48 12.31
CA HIS A 137 -18.07 10.76 11.35
C HIS A 137 -17.51 10.80 9.92
N LYS A 138 -16.19 10.72 9.79
CA LYS A 138 -15.49 10.81 8.51
C LYS A 138 -14.15 10.12 8.57
N GLY A 139 -13.84 9.30 7.55
CA GLY A 139 -12.52 8.70 7.40
C GLY A 139 -12.41 7.81 6.18
N ALA A 140 -11.16 7.55 5.76
CA ALA A 140 -10.86 6.61 4.70
C ALA A 140 -9.64 5.76 5.06
N ILE A 141 -9.76 4.47 4.89
CA ILE A 141 -8.70 3.48 5.08
C ILE A 141 -8.40 2.90 3.70
N VAL A 142 -7.16 3.02 3.26
CA VAL A 142 -6.68 2.51 1.97
C VAL A 142 -5.54 1.53 2.22
N PHE A 143 -5.76 0.28 1.91
CA PHE A 143 -4.73 -0.75 1.96
C PHE A 143 -4.02 -0.89 0.62
N ILE A 144 -2.70 -0.96 0.63
CA ILE A 144 -1.91 -1.38 -0.52
C ILE A 144 -1.67 -2.89 -0.39
N SER A 145 -2.50 -3.66 -1.09
CA SER A 145 -2.42 -5.12 -1.15
C SER A 145 -1.51 -5.57 -2.31
N SER A 146 -1.91 -6.55 -3.06
CA SER A 146 -1.21 -7.07 -4.24
C SER A 146 -2.15 -7.97 -5.04
N ASN A 147 -1.94 -8.11 -6.34
CA ASN A 147 -2.59 -9.13 -7.15
C ASN A 147 -2.23 -10.57 -6.70
N THR A 148 -1.16 -10.73 -5.89
CA THR A 148 -0.82 -12.01 -5.26
C THR A 148 -1.86 -12.49 -4.24
N ALA A 149 -2.80 -11.64 -3.84
CA ALA A 149 -3.98 -12.06 -3.06
C ALA A 149 -4.86 -13.06 -3.84
N TYR A 150 -4.80 -13.06 -5.16
CA TYR A 150 -5.57 -13.92 -6.06
C TYR A 150 -4.71 -14.86 -6.90
N ARG A 151 -3.45 -14.50 -7.16
CA ARG A 151 -2.53 -15.24 -8.02
C ARG A 151 -1.18 -15.40 -7.32
N ALA A 152 -0.89 -16.62 -6.89
CA ALA A 152 0.29 -16.90 -6.10
C ALA A 152 1.59 -16.77 -6.90
N ILE A 153 2.65 -16.44 -6.19
CA ILE A 153 4.04 -16.51 -6.68
C ILE A 153 4.73 -17.64 -5.91
N PRO A 154 5.54 -18.48 -6.56
CA PRO A 154 6.32 -19.53 -5.88
C PRO A 154 7.13 -18.96 -4.70
N ASN A 155 7.22 -19.73 -3.63
CA ASN A 155 7.94 -19.38 -2.40
C ASN A 155 7.50 -18.06 -1.74
N ARG A 156 6.19 -17.73 -1.84
CA ARG A 156 5.56 -16.53 -1.26
C ARG A 156 4.25 -16.84 -0.56
N SER A 157 4.11 -18.03 0.02
CA SER A 157 2.85 -18.48 0.63
C SER A 157 2.38 -17.53 1.74
N ALA A 158 3.27 -17.14 2.66
CA ALA A 158 2.95 -16.21 3.74
C ALA A 158 2.51 -14.83 3.19
N TYR A 159 3.23 -14.32 2.20
CA TYR A 159 2.92 -13.03 1.58
C TYR A 159 1.55 -13.07 0.88
N SER A 160 1.31 -14.06 0.02
CA SER A 160 0.04 -14.22 -0.70
C SER A 160 -1.12 -14.37 0.27
N ALA A 161 -0.98 -15.21 1.30
CA ALA A 161 -1.99 -15.39 2.32
C ALA A 161 -2.26 -14.09 3.11
N SER A 162 -1.21 -13.34 3.48
CA SER A 162 -1.37 -12.06 4.17
C SER A 162 -2.07 -11.01 3.30
N LYS A 163 -1.78 -10.97 1.99
CA LYS A 163 -2.44 -10.03 1.07
C LYS A 163 -3.91 -10.41 0.83
N GLY A 164 -4.25 -11.69 0.74
CA GLY A 164 -5.64 -12.16 0.78
C GLY A 164 -6.34 -11.81 2.09
N GLY A 165 -5.64 -11.93 3.22
CA GLY A 165 -6.11 -11.51 4.54
C GLY A 165 -6.40 -10.00 4.63
N ILE A 166 -5.57 -9.15 4.02
CA ILE A 166 -5.81 -7.70 3.91
C ILE A 166 -7.14 -7.42 3.19
N ASN A 167 -7.40 -8.09 2.07
CA ASN A 167 -8.62 -7.90 1.31
C ASN A 167 -9.86 -8.28 2.13
N ALA A 168 -9.81 -9.40 2.84
CA ALA A 168 -10.87 -9.82 3.74
C ALA A 168 -11.06 -8.84 4.92
N MET A 169 -9.96 -8.41 5.54
CA MET A 169 -9.98 -7.45 6.65
C MET A 169 -10.56 -6.09 6.22
N SER A 170 -10.22 -5.61 5.01
CA SER A 170 -10.79 -4.37 4.48
C SER A 170 -12.31 -4.45 4.30
N ARG A 171 -12.83 -5.58 3.81
CA ARG A 171 -14.29 -5.78 3.70
C ARG A 171 -14.97 -5.81 5.07
N ALA A 172 -14.35 -6.45 6.06
CA ALA A 172 -14.87 -6.45 7.44
C ALA A 172 -14.90 -5.02 8.01
N PHE A 173 -13.81 -4.25 7.83
CA PHE A 173 -13.77 -2.84 8.27
C PHE A 173 -14.80 -1.96 7.57
N ALA A 174 -15.10 -2.22 6.30
CA ALA A 174 -16.13 -1.47 5.58
C ALA A 174 -17.51 -1.65 6.22
N ILE A 175 -17.80 -2.83 6.75
CA ILE A 175 -19.05 -3.11 7.47
C ILE A 175 -19.00 -2.55 8.90
N ASP A 176 -17.93 -2.82 9.65
CA ASP A 176 -17.84 -2.45 11.06
C ASP A 176 -17.75 -0.93 11.26
N LEU A 177 -17.06 -0.23 10.36
CA LEU A 177 -16.77 1.20 10.47
C LEU A 177 -17.70 2.08 9.63
N GLY A 178 -18.40 1.50 8.66
CA GLY A 178 -19.34 2.21 7.78
C GLY A 178 -20.39 3.04 8.52
N PRO A 179 -21.03 2.55 9.60
CA PRO A 179 -21.98 3.33 10.40
C PRO A 179 -21.41 4.61 11.00
N PHE A 180 -20.08 4.72 11.08
CA PHE A 180 -19.37 5.90 11.57
C PHE A 180 -18.81 6.79 10.45
N GLY A 181 -19.25 6.61 9.20
CA GLY A 181 -18.79 7.38 8.06
C GLY A 181 -17.35 7.07 7.62
N ILE A 182 -16.81 5.92 8.00
CA ILE A 182 -15.44 5.50 7.68
C ILE A 182 -15.49 4.45 6.57
N ARG A 183 -14.78 4.72 5.48
CA ARG A 183 -14.66 3.82 4.32
C ARG A 183 -13.39 2.98 4.42
N SER A 184 -13.40 1.77 3.89
CA SER A 184 -12.22 0.89 3.82
C SER A 184 -12.16 0.21 2.48
N ASN A 185 -11.04 0.42 1.76
CA ASN A 185 -10.85 -0.06 0.40
C ASN A 185 -9.40 -0.55 0.18
N VAL A 186 -9.20 -1.23 -0.93
CA VAL A 186 -7.91 -1.84 -1.28
C VAL A 186 -7.45 -1.42 -2.67
N VAL A 187 -6.18 -1.08 -2.81
CA VAL A 187 -5.48 -1.03 -4.09
C VAL A 187 -4.71 -2.34 -4.25
N LEU A 188 -4.85 -2.98 -5.41
CA LEU A 188 -4.19 -4.24 -5.78
C LEU A 188 -3.16 -3.99 -6.89
N PRO A 189 -1.92 -3.63 -6.56
CA PRO A 189 -0.87 -3.51 -7.54
C PRO A 189 -0.51 -4.86 -8.18
N GLY A 190 -0.16 -4.82 -9.46
CA GLY A 190 0.63 -5.84 -10.12
C GLY A 190 2.13 -5.64 -9.90
N THR A 191 2.92 -5.92 -10.93
CA THR A 191 4.34 -5.59 -10.92
C THR A 191 4.52 -4.07 -11.02
N ILE A 192 5.37 -3.52 -10.16
CA ILE A 192 5.69 -2.08 -10.13
C ILE A 192 7.16 -1.89 -10.52
N LYS A 193 7.48 -0.82 -11.24
CA LYS A 193 8.85 -0.38 -11.60
C LYS A 193 9.62 0.08 -10.36
N THR A 194 10.00 -0.87 -9.51
CA THR A 194 10.89 -0.61 -8.37
C THR A 194 12.34 -0.58 -8.83
N GLN A 195 13.24 0.05 -8.03
CA GLN A 195 14.67 -0.02 -8.30
C GLN A 195 15.17 -1.47 -8.40
N ARG A 196 14.69 -2.36 -7.52
CA ARG A 196 15.00 -3.79 -7.58
C ARG A 196 14.54 -4.41 -8.92
N TRP A 197 13.36 -4.00 -9.41
CA TRP A 197 12.89 -4.46 -10.72
C TRP A 197 13.83 -4.01 -11.84
N VAL A 198 14.30 -2.76 -11.79
CA VAL A 198 15.29 -2.22 -12.75
C VAL A 198 16.60 -3.01 -12.69
N GLU A 199 17.09 -3.35 -11.50
CA GLU A 199 18.33 -4.11 -11.28
C GLU A 199 18.25 -5.58 -11.74
N MET A 200 17.06 -6.15 -11.86
CA MET A 200 16.86 -7.55 -12.29
C MET A 200 17.07 -7.80 -13.80
N GLY A 201 17.27 -6.78 -14.60
CA GLY A 201 17.65 -6.88 -16.02
C GLY A 201 16.64 -7.64 -16.91
N SER A 202 17.12 -8.63 -17.69
CA SER A 202 16.34 -9.34 -18.70
C SER A 202 15.08 -10.07 -18.20
N LYS A 203 14.98 -10.36 -16.91
CA LYS A 203 13.76 -10.91 -16.30
C LYS A 203 12.59 -9.92 -16.31
N GLN A 204 12.89 -8.63 -16.52
CA GLN A 204 11.90 -7.56 -16.60
C GLN A 204 11.05 -7.63 -17.86
N ILE A 205 11.64 -8.05 -18.97
CA ILE A 205 10.98 -8.15 -20.30
C ILE A 205 9.76 -9.07 -20.20
N VAL A 206 9.86 -10.14 -19.41
CA VAL A 206 8.76 -11.10 -19.26
C VAL A 206 7.53 -10.44 -18.61
N ASN A 207 7.72 -9.60 -17.58
CA ASN A 207 6.60 -8.96 -16.90
C ASN A 207 5.90 -7.90 -17.79
N GLY A 208 6.65 -7.11 -18.54
CA GLY A 208 6.08 -6.14 -19.49
C GLY A 208 5.34 -6.82 -20.64
N THR A 209 5.85 -7.94 -21.15
CA THR A 209 5.17 -8.70 -22.21
C THR A 209 3.88 -9.37 -21.75
N LEU A 210 3.77 -9.72 -20.47
CA LEU A 210 2.58 -10.32 -19.90
C LEU A 210 1.49 -9.30 -19.50
N THR A 211 1.76 -8.02 -19.62
CA THR A 211 0.81 -6.95 -19.33
C THR A 211 0.09 -6.53 -20.60
N PRO A 212 -1.24 -6.64 -20.70
CA PRO A 212 -2.00 -6.25 -21.90
C PRO A 212 -1.73 -4.83 -22.37
N ILE A 213 -1.66 -3.85 -21.48
CA ILE A 213 -1.32 -2.45 -21.80
C ILE A 213 0.11 -2.30 -22.34
N GLY A 214 1.00 -3.27 -22.11
CA GLY A 214 2.37 -3.31 -22.65
C GLY A 214 3.43 -2.76 -21.70
N ASP A 215 3.03 -2.17 -20.59
CA ASP A 215 3.94 -1.68 -19.55
C ASP A 215 3.44 -2.08 -18.15
N ILE A 216 4.33 -2.04 -17.18
CA ILE A 216 4.01 -2.25 -15.77
C ILE A 216 3.80 -0.92 -15.07
N SER A 217 3.07 -0.96 -13.95
CA SER A 217 2.75 0.24 -13.18
C SER A 217 4.00 0.93 -12.64
N ASP A 218 3.96 2.24 -12.54
CA ASP A 218 4.88 3.02 -11.72
C ASP A 218 4.27 3.33 -10.33
N PHE A 219 4.98 4.11 -9.54
CA PHE A 219 4.51 4.46 -8.20
C PHE A 219 3.32 5.41 -8.22
N ASP A 220 3.22 6.27 -9.23
CA ASP A 220 2.15 7.26 -9.35
C ASP A 220 0.82 6.62 -9.73
N ASP A 221 0.82 5.52 -10.49
CA ASP A 221 -0.39 4.74 -10.77
C ASP A 221 -1.04 4.24 -9.47
N ILE A 222 -0.20 3.76 -8.56
CA ILE A 222 -0.65 3.29 -7.24
C ILE A 222 -1.12 4.45 -6.37
N ALA A 223 -0.40 5.57 -6.40
CA ALA A 223 -0.73 6.77 -5.63
C ALA A 223 -2.05 7.41 -6.10
N ASN A 224 -2.32 7.43 -7.41
CA ASN A 224 -3.56 7.95 -7.96
C ASN A 224 -4.77 7.09 -7.55
N ALA A 225 -4.65 5.77 -7.58
CA ALA A 225 -5.70 4.87 -7.08
C ALA A 225 -5.93 5.04 -5.57
N ALA A 226 -4.84 5.19 -4.79
CA ALA A 226 -4.93 5.45 -3.35
C ALA A 226 -5.56 6.81 -3.05
N TRP A 227 -5.25 7.84 -3.82
CA TRP A 227 -5.91 9.15 -3.74
C TRP A 227 -7.41 9.04 -4.00
N TYR A 228 -7.81 8.42 -5.11
CA TYR A 228 -9.24 8.24 -5.41
C TYR A 228 -9.97 7.56 -4.24
N LEU A 229 -9.45 6.45 -3.74
CA LEU A 229 -10.09 5.71 -2.65
C LEU A 229 -10.01 6.44 -1.29
N GLY A 230 -9.00 7.27 -1.08
CA GLY A 230 -8.78 8.00 0.17
C GLY A 230 -9.46 9.37 0.24
N SER A 231 -9.92 9.91 -0.90
CA SER A 231 -10.52 11.25 -1.00
C SER A 231 -12.05 11.22 -1.05
N ASP A 232 -12.65 12.41 -1.03
CA ASP A 232 -14.10 12.59 -1.18
C ASP A 232 -14.60 12.23 -2.60
N GLU A 233 -13.70 12.05 -3.59
CA GLU A 233 -14.07 11.58 -4.94
C GLU A 233 -14.70 10.18 -4.91
N SER A 234 -14.41 9.39 -3.88
CA SER A 234 -14.95 8.04 -3.68
C SER A 234 -15.91 7.93 -2.47
N LYS A 235 -16.64 9.02 -2.15
CA LYS A 235 -17.48 9.10 -0.94
C LYS A 235 -18.50 7.98 -0.76
N ASN A 236 -18.89 7.29 -1.81
CA ASN A 236 -19.83 6.15 -1.77
C ASN A 236 -19.18 4.83 -2.19
N VAL A 237 -17.84 4.73 -2.06
CA VAL A 237 -17.06 3.54 -2.39
C VAL A 237 -16.43 2.99 -1.13
N THR A 238 -16.88 1.82 -0.68
CA THR A 238 -16.33 1.09 0.46
C THR A 238 -16.41 -0.41 0.25
N GLY A 239 -15.48 -1.17 0.81
CA GLY A 239 -15.40 -2.63 0.67
C GLY A 239 -14.91 -3.09 -0.71
N THR A 240 -14.40 -2.19 -1.55
CA THR A 240 -13.96 -2.49 -2.92
C THR A 240 -12.45 -2.69 -3.03
N GLU A 241 -12.07 -3.27 -4.15
CA GLU A 241 -10.69 -3.53 -4.54
C GLU A 241 -10.47 -2.97 -5.94
N ILE A 242 -9.48 -2.08 -6.10
CA ILE A 242 -9.07 -1.55 -7.41
C ILE A 242 -7.77 -2.22 -7.82
N THR A 243 -7.81 -2.97 -8.91
CA THR A 243 -6.63 -3.60 -9.49
C THR A 243 -5.89 -2.60 -10.39
N VAL A 244 -4.58 -2.44 -10.14
CA VAL A 244 -3.67 -1.57 -10.89
C VAL A 244 -2.50 -2.43 -11.37
N ASP A 245 -2.70 -3.16 -12.47
CA ASP A 245 -1.74 -4.15 -12.95
C ASP A 245 -1.64 -4.24 -14.48
N GLY A 246 -2.21 -3.27 -15.19
CA GLY A 246 -2.21 -3.23 -16.65
C GLY A 246 -2.95 -4.40 -17.32
N GLY A 247 -3.88 -5.05 -16.59
CA GLY A 247 -4.65 -6.20 -17.08
C GLY A 247 -3.96 -7.55 -16.89
N MET A 248 -2.83 -7.59 -16.17
CA MET A 248 -2.08 -8.85 -15.96
C MET A 248 -2.93 -9.95 -15.30
N SER A 249 -3.74 -9.60 -14.31
CA SER A 249 -4.49 -10.57 -13.51
C SER A 249 -5.74 -11.13 -14.17
N VAL A 250 -6.26 -10.48 -15.21
CA VAL A 250 -7.52 -10.89 -15.87
C VAL A 250 -7.32 -11.82 -17.05
N GLN A 251 -6.08 -12.14 -17.38
CA GLN A 251 -5.76 -13.03 -18.51
C GLN A 251 -5.92 -14.50 -18.10
N LEU A 252 -6.71 -15.24 -18.89
CA LEU A 252 -6.81 -16.69 -18.73
C LEU A 252 -5.61 -17.42 -19.36
N TYR A 253 -5.18 -16.97 -20.54
CA TYR A 253 -4.07 -17.55 -21.33
C TYR A 253 -3.07 -16.45 -21.72
N PRO A 254 -2.14 -16.07 -20.84
CA PRO A 254 -1.18 -14.98 -21.12
C PRO A 254 -0.32 -15.20 -22.37
N GLN A 255 -0.04 -16.45 -22.76
CA GLN A 255 0.72 -16.76 -23.96
C GLN A 255 0.06 -16.27 -25.25
N LEU A 256 -1.28 -16.21 -25.31
CA LEU A 256 -2.00 -15.72 -26.49
C LEU A 256 -1.85 -14.21 -26.70
N LEU A 257 -1.55 -13.47 -25.63
CA LEU A 257 -1.28 -12.04 -25.72
C LEU A 257 -0.08 -11.72 -26.61
N ASN A 258 0.97 -12.56 -26.56
CA ASN A 258 2.16 -12.37 -27.40
C ASN A 258 1.87 -12.54 -28.90
N GLU A 259 0.89 -13.37 -29.23
CA GLU A 259 0.44 -13.55 -30.62
C GLU A 259 -0.34 -12.33 -31.10
N LEU A 260 -1.23 -11.78 -30.28
CA LEU A 260 -1.97 -10.55 -30.57
C LEU A 260 -1.02 -9.36 -30.76
N LYS A 261 -0.05 -9.19 -29.87
CA LYS A 261 0.95 -8.10 -29.96
C LYS A 261 1.79 -8.22 -31.24
N ARG A 262 2.20 -9.43 -31.63
CA ARG A 262 2.94 -9.64 -32.89
C ARG A 262 2.11 -9.26 -34.11
N LYS A 263 0.82 -9.63 -34.14
CA LYS A 263 -0.08 -9.26 -35.24
C LYS A 263 -0.24 -7.73 -35.33
N ALA A 264 -0.54 -7.06 -34.22
CA ALA A 264 -0.70 -5.62 -34.18
C ALA A 264 0.57 -4.84 -34.61
N MET A 265 1.78 -5.41 -34.41
CA MET A 265 3.03 -4.81 -34.87
C MET A 265 3.31 -5.04 -36.38
N GLN A 266 2.64 -6.02 -37.01
CA GLN A 266 2.78 -6.30 -38.43
C GLN A 266 1.78 -5.52 -39.30
N GLU A 267 0.74 -4.97 -38.67
CA GLU A 267 -0.31 -4.18 -39.33
C GLU A 267 -0.02 -2.65 -39.32
N ASN A 268 1.03 -2.23 -38.61
CA ASN A 268 1.56 -0.86 -38.56
C ASN A 268 2.87 -0.76 -39.35
#